data_943564fe0d5d1ec43dde0b8ea266ee4f
#
_entry.id   943564fe0d5d1ec43dde0b8ea266ee4f
#
_cell.length_a   1.000
_cell.length_b   1.000
_cell.length_c   1.000
_cell.angle_alpha   90.00
_cell.angle_beta   90.00
_cell.angle_gamma   90.00
#
_symmetry.space_group_name_H-M   'P 1'
#
loop_
_entity.id
_entity.type
_entity.pdbx_description
1 polymer ?
#
loop_
_entity_poly.entity_id
_entity_poly.type
_entity_poly.pdbx_seq_one_letter_code
_entity_poly.pdbx_strand_id
1 'polypeptide(L)'
;MARKYTKERQKKSSNVVIGIAGCGGIGGAVAERLVRLGVRHIKIADPDYFDLSNINRQYGASLSTIGKNKAEVVGESIFNISRDVNVDIFPEGINDNTADEFVEGCDYVLDKIELFELEARYALHDAFKTHSRCKFMLTVHVFGHRAFFFKWTKDSMSAKDYFNIKPGAKLAEPNPRKI
;
A
#
# COMPACT_ATOMS: atom_id res chain seq x y z
N MET A 1 -20.09 14.21 18.33
CA MET A 1 -19.58 15.54 17.90
C MET A 1 -18.65 15.36 16.72
N ALA A 2 -19.11 15.57 15.49
CA ALA A 2 -18.25 15.51 14.31
C ALA A 2 -17.27 16.69 14.40
N ARG A 3 -15.98 16.42 14.56
CA ARG A 3 -14.94 17.46 14.45
C ARG A 3 -15.00 18.02 13.05
N LYS A 4 -15.39 19.28 12.91
CA LYS A 4 -15.30 20.01 11.62
C LYS A 4 -13.87 19.92 11.12
N TYR A 5 -13.67 19.23 10.01
CA TYR A 5 -12.41 19.23 9.28
C TYR A 5 -12.20 20.64 8.76
N THR A 6 -11.23 21.37 9.27
CA THR A 6 -11.02 22.77 8.89
C THR A 6 -10.54 22.88 7.46
N LYS A 7 -10.88 23.97 6.75
CA LYS A 7 -10.41 24.24 5.37
C LYS A 7 -8.88 24.14 5.26
N GLU A 8 -8.17 24.56 6.30
CA GLU A 8 -6.72 24.47 6.34
C GLU A 8 -6.20 23.02 6.38
N ARG A 9 -6.82 22.16 7.20
CA ARG A 9 -6.47 20.74 7.24
C ARG A 9 -6.77 20.04 5.92
N GLN A 10 -7.88 20.38 5.29
CA GLN A 10 -8.26 19.85 3.99
C GLN A 10 -7.25 20.28 2.90
N LYS A 11 -6.80 21.54 2.92
CA LYS A 11 -5.75 22.01 2.02
C LYS A 11 -4.41 21.30 2.27
N LYS A 12 -4.05 21.01 3.53
CA LYS A 12 -2.85 20.22 3.84
C LYS A 12 -2.97 18.80 3.30
N SER A 13 -4.11 18.15 3.49
CA SER A 13 -4.33 16.78 2.99
C SER A 13 -4.33 16.70 1.46
N SER A 14 -4.84 17.72 0.76
CA SER A 14 -4.89 17.72 -0.71
C SER A 14 -3.51 17.86 -1.39
N ASN A 15 -2.51 18.36 -0.66
CA ASN A 15 -1.16 18.56 -1.19
C ASN A 15 -0.21 17.38 -0.90
N VAL A 16 -0.69 16.34 -0.21
CA VAL A 16 0.13 15.19 0.17
C VAL A 16 0.02 14.11 -0.91
N VAL A 17 1.16 13.53 -1.28
CA VAL A 17 1.25 12.36 -2.16
C VAL A 17 1.49 11.11 -1.30
N ILE A 18 0.62 10.12 -1.41
CA ILE A 18 0.71 8.88 -0.63
C ILE A 18 0.83 7.69 -1.56
N GLY A 19 1.91 6.92 -1.42
CA GLY A 19 2.06 5.62 -2.06
C GLY A 19 1.45 4.50 -1.20
N ILE A 20 0.71 3.58 -1.82
CA ILE A 20 0.14 2.39 -1.18
C ILE A 20 0.57 1.17 -1.98
N ALA A 21 1.53 0.43 -1.47
CA ALA A 21 2.01 -0.82 -2.06
C ALA A 21 1.25 -2.00 -1.45
N GLY A 22 0.38 -2.62 -2.24
CA GLY A 22 -0.57 -3.66 -1.86
C GLY A 22 -1.99 -3.12 -1.69
N CYS A 23 -2.93 -3.60 -2.51
CA CYS A 23 -4.35 -3.20 -2.56
C CYS A 23 -5.31 -4.25 -1.97
N GLY A 24 -4.79 -5.17 -1.16
CA GLY A 24 -5.59 -6.20 -0.49
C GLY A 24 -6.51 -5.64 0.61
N GLY A 25 -6.76 -6.44 1.65
CA GLY A 25 -7.75 -6.14 2.69
C GLY A 25 -7.55 -4.80 3.42
N ILE A 26 -6.29 -4.41 3.67
CA ILE A 26 -5.98 -3.15 4.35
C ILE A 26 -5.75 -2.02 3.34
N GLY A 27 -4.93 -2.26 2.30
CA GLY A 27 -4.47 -1.21 1.39
C GLY A 27 -5.60 -0.56 0.62
N GLY A 28 -6.48 -1.33 0.00
CA GLY A 28 -7.65 -0.81 -0.72
C GLY A 28 -8.59 0.00 0.17
N ALA A 29 -8.88 -0.51 1.38
CA ALA A 29 -9.73 0.21 2.34
C ALA A 29 -9.08 1.53 2.82
N VAL A 30 -7.75 1.55 3.00
CA VAL A 30 -7.03 2.77 3.39
C VAL A 30 -7.03 3.78 2.24
N ALA A 31 -6.82 3.36 0.98
CA ALA A 31 -6.92 4.23 -0.19
C ALA A 31 -8.25 4.98 -0.23
N GLU A 32 -9.36 4.25 -0.08
CA GLU A 32 -10.71 4.85 0.00
C GLU A 32 -10.80 5.90 1.10
N ARG A 33 -10.36 5.57 2.31
CA ARG A 33 -10.45 6.49 3.47
C ARG A 33 -9.63 7.74 3.27
N LEU A 34 -8.44 7.64 2.68
CA LEU A 34 -7.56 8.79 2.41
C LEU A 34 -8.20 9.77 1.41
N VAL A 35 -8.80 9.26 0.33
CA VAL A 35 -9.52 10.11 -0.63
C VAL A 35 -10.72 10.82 0.02
N ARG A 36 -11.51 10.10 0.84
CA ARG A 36 -12.62 10.69 1.61
C ARG A 36 -12.15 11.75 2.63
N LEU A 37 -10.92 11.64 3.13
CA LEU A 37 -10.28 12.62 4.02
C LEU A 37 -9.65 13.79 3.26
N GLY A 38 -9.70 13.80 1.93
CA GLY A 38 -9.27 14.93 1.12
C GLY A 38 -7.87 14.79 0.52
N VAL A 39 -7.23 13.61 0.60
CA VAL A 39 -6.01 13.33 -0.17
C VAL A 39 -6.37 13.35 -1.66
N ARG A 40 -5.53 13.99 -2.49
CA ARG A 40 -5.79 14.18 -3.91
C ARG A 40 -4.71 13.58 -4.82
N HIS A 41 -3.65 13.06 -4.24
CA HIS A 41 -2.60 12.35 -4.97
C HIS A 41 -2.31 11.02 -4.30
N ILE A 42 -2.60 9.91 -4.99
CA ILE A 42 -2.37 8.55 -4.50
C ILE A 42 -1.69 7.74 -5.60
N LYS A 43 -0.60 7.07 -5.23
CA LYS A 43 0.00 6.01 -6.04
C LYS A 43 -0.40 4.67 -5.46
N ILE A 44 -0.83 3.73 -6.29
CA ILE A 44 -1.23 2.38 -5.86
C ILE A 44 -0.54 1.32 -6.70
N ALA A 45 -0.05 0.27 -6.04
CA ALA A 45 0.64 -0.84 -6.66
C ALA A 45 0.13 -2.17 -6.13
N ASP A 46 -0.24 -3.08 -7.02
CA ASP A 46 -0.61 -4.46 -6.66
C ASP A 46 -0.59 -5.34 -7.92
N PRO A 47 0.23 -6.41 -7.99
CA PRO A 47 0.30 -7.27 -9.16
C PRO A 47 -0.82 -8.31 -9.23
N ASP A 48 -1.57 -8.49 -8.14
CA ASP A 48 -2.58 -9.54 -8.04
C ASP A 48 -3.88 -9.17 -8.73
N TYR A 49 -4.67 -10.22 -8.94
CA TYR A 49 -6.03 -10.16 -9.44
C TYR A 49 -7.01 -10.56 -8.35
N PHE A 50 -8.22 -9.99 -8.38
CA PHE A 50 -9.26 -10.39 -7.45
C PHE A 50 -9.71 -11.82 -7.72
N ASP A 51 -9.80 -12.60 -6.64
CA ASP A 51 -10.31 -13.97 -6.59
C ASP A 51 -11.57 -14.04 -5.71
N LEU A 52 -12.36 -15.09 -5.90
CA LEU A 52 -13.60 -15.29 -5.15
C LEU A 52 -13.36 -15.33 -3.63
N SER A 53 -12.23 -15.87 -3.19
CA SER A 53 -11.83 -15.92 -1.78
C SER A 53 -11.54 -14.53 -1.17
N ASN A 54 -11.40 -13.50 -1.98
CA ASN A 54 -11.12 -12.14 -1.52
C ASN A 54 -12.37 -11.35 -1.11
N ILE A 55 -13.56 -11.77 -1.56
CA ILE A 55 -14.82 -11.02 -1.35
C ILE A 55 -15.14 -10.82 0.11
N ASN A 56 -14.72 -11.72 0.97
CA ASN A 56 -15.01 -11.66 2.42
C ASN A 56 -14.29 -10.52 3.16
N ARG A 57 -13.19 -9.93 2.60
CA ARG A 57 -12.35 -8.97 3.35
C ARG A 57 -11.65 -7.90 2.51
N GLN A 58 -11.55 -8.05 1.19
CA GLN A 58 -10.79 -7.11 0.37
C GLN A 58 -11.72 -6.06 -0.24
N TYR A 59 -11.35 -4.79 -0.05
CA TYR A 59 -12.05 -3.67 -0.66
C TYR A 59 -11.90 -3.74 -2.19
N GLY A 60 -13.02 -3.59 -2.89
CA GLY A 60 -13.06 -3.70 -4.35
C GLY A 60 -13.37 -5.12 -4.85
N ALA A 61 -13.24 -6.16 -4.02
CA ALA A 61 -13.60 -7.52 -4.40
C ALA A 61 -15.12 -7.68 -4.47
N SER A 62 -15.62 -8.09 -5.62
CA SER A 62 -17.04 -8.36 -5.88
C SER A 62 -17.16 -9.37 -7.05
N LEU A 63 -18.34 -9.92 -7.30
CA LEU A 63 -18.55 -10.80 -8.44
C LEU A 63 -18.21 -10.13 -9.79
N SER A 64 -18.37 -8.81 -9.90
CA SER A 64 -18.08 -8.05 -11.13
C SER A 64 -16.59 -7.70 -11.29
N THR A 65 -15.78 -7.88 -10.25
CA THR A 65 -14.35 -7.53 -10.27
C THR A 65 -13.43 -8.73 -10.20
N ILE A 66 -13.96 -9.95 -10.04
CA ILE A 66 -13.18 -11.21 -10.12
C ILE A 66 -12.42 -11.26 -11.45
N GLY A 67 -11.13 -11.61 -11.39
CA GLY A 67 -10.24 -11.68 -12.54
C GLY A 67 -9.71 -10.32 -13.02
N LYS A 68 -10.03 -9.21 -12.35
CA LYS A 68 -9.46 -7.89 -12.64
C LYS A 68 -8.30 -7.58 -11.69
N ASN A 69 -7.32 -6.82 -12.18
CA ASN A 69 -6.18 -6.39 -11.36
C ASN A 69 -6.63 -5.54 -10.17
N LYS A 70 -6.05 -5.80 -8.99
CA LYS A 70 -6.45 -5.14 -7.74
C LYS A 70 -6.17 -3.65 -7.74
N ALA A 71 -5.00 -3.23 -8.24
CA ALA A 71 -4.64 -1.81 -8.28
C ALA A 71 -5.56 -1.03 -9.23
N GLU A 72 -5.89 -1.58 -10.40
CA GLU A 72 -6.80 -0.95 -11.35
C GLU A 72 -8.20 -0.77 -10.76
N VAL A 73 -8.77 -1.82 -10.16
CA VAL A 73 -10.11 -1.76 -9.56
C VAL A 73 -10.16 -0.78 -8.39
N VAL A 74 -9.15 -0.78 -7.52
CA VAL A 74 -9.09 0.18 -6.41
C VAL A 74 -8.92 1.60 -6.93
N GLY A 75 -8.07 1.81 -7.94
CA GLY A 75 -7.87 3.09 -8.59
C GLY A 75 -9.16 3.66 -9.19
N GLU A 76 -9.90 2.86 -9.94
CA GLU A 76 -11.21 3.25 -10.47
C GLU A 76 -12.20 3.59 -9.35
N SER A 77 -12.22 2.78 -8.30
CA SER A 77 -13.14 2.99 -7.16
C SER A 77 -12.88 4.31 -6.45
N ILE A 78 -11.62 4.66 -6.17
CA ILE A 78 -11.29 5.93 -5.50
C ILE A 78 -11.50 7.14 -6.41
N PHE A 79 -11.26 7.01 -7.72
CA PHE A 79 -11.58 8.04 -8.70
C PHE A 79 -13.09 8.30 -8.77
N ASN A 80 -13.93 7.28 -8.59
CA ASN A 80 -15.37 7.44 -8.51
C ASN A 80 -15.87 8.13 -7.23
N ILE A 81 -15.04 8.14 -6.15
CA ILE A 81 -15.33 8.91 -4.93
C ILE A 81 -15.08 10.41 -5.16
N SER A 82 -14.02 10.75 -5.87
CA SER A 82 -13.62 12.14 -6.10
C SER A 82 -12.92 12.25 -7.45
N ARG A 83 -13.53 12.97 -8.37
CA ARG A 83 -13.01 13.17 -9.74
C ARG A 83 -11.77 14.06 -9.81
N ASP A 84 -11.45 14.77 -8.73
CA ASP A 84 -10.28 15.64 -8.60
C ASP A 84 -9.07 14.92 -7.94
N VAL A 85 -9.16 13.59 -7.73
CA VAL A 85 -8.02 12.78 -7.29
C VAL A 85 -7.17 12.36 -8.50
N ASN A 86 -5.87 12.54 -8.38
CA ASN A 86 -4.87 11.95 -9.29
C ASN A 86 -4.47 10.58 -8.74
N VAL A 87 -4.55 9.54 -9.58
CA VAL A 87 -4.22 8.17 -9.20
C VAL A 87 -3.21 7.61 -10.19
N ASP A 88 -1.99 7.36 -9.70
CA ASP A 88 -0.96 6.66 -10.47
C ASP A 88 -1.07 5.16 -10.13
N ILE A 89 -1.28 4.34 -11.14
CA ILE A 89 -1.55 2.90 -10.99
C ILE A 89 -0.35 2.10 -11.50
N PHE A 90 0.16 1.20 -10.66
CA PHE A 90 1.25 0.27 -10.94
C PHE A 90 0.69 -1.17 -10.92
N PRO A 91 0.11 -1.66 -12.01
CA PRO A 91 -0.54 -2.97 -12.06
C PRO A 91 0.47 -4.13 -12.02
N GLU A 92 1.75 -3.89 -12.33
CA GLU A 92 2.82 -4.86 -12.17
C GLU A 92 3.31 -4.98 -10.71
N GLY A 93 2.74 -4.19 -9.79
CA GLY A 93 3.16 -4.14 -8.39
C GLY A 93 4.52 -3.48 -8.19
N ILE A 94 5.14 -3.78 -7.06
CA ILE A 94 6.48 -3.30 -6.72
C ILE A 94 7.51 -4.36 -7.10
N ASN A 95 8.52 -3.94 -7.84
CA ASN A 95 9.70 -4.72 -8.22
C ASN A 95 10.88 -3.76 -8.46
N ASP A 96 12.05 -4.28 -8.82
CA ASP A 96 13.26 -3.47 -9.04
C ASP A 96 13.09 -2.39 -10.13
N ASN A 97 12.17 -2.58 -11.08
CA ASN A 97 11.94 -1.61 -12.16
C ASN A 97 10.91 -0.54 -11.78
N THR A 98 9.98 -0.84 -10.87
CA THR A 98 8.86 0.04 -10.53
C THR A 98 9.01 0.77 -9.20
N ALA A 99 9.84 0.24 -8.29
CA ALA A 99 9.94 0.74 -6.91
C ALA A 99 10.38 2.20 -6.84
N ASP A 100 11.36 2.59 -7.65
CA ASP A 100 11.92 3.94 -7.64
C ASP A 100 10.89 4.97 -8.13
N GLU A 101 10.25 4.73 -9.29
CA GLU A 101 9.18 5.57 -9.82
C GLU A 101 7.97 5.63 -8.89
N PHE A 102 7.65 4.51 -8.23
CA PHE A 102 6.55 4.47 -7.27
C PHE A 102 6.81 5.36 -6.06
N VAL A 103 8.01 5.35 -5.49
CA VAL A 103 8.37 6.16 -4.31
C VAL A 103 8.64 7.62 -4.67
N GLU A 104 9.09 7.89 -5.89
CA GLU A 104 9.38 9.25 -6.36
C GLU A 104 8.19 10.19 -6.13
N GLY A 105 8.44 11.35 -5.56
CA GLY A 105 7.42 12.36 -5.28
C GLY A 105 6.47 12.03 -4.13
N CYS A 106 6.49 10.85 -3.53
CA CYS A 106 5.69 10.53 -2.36
C CYS A 106 6.16 11.30 -1.11
N ASP A 107 5.21 11.77 -0.31
CA ASP A 107 5.47 12.28 1.04
C ASP A 107 5.47 11.15 2.08
N TYR A 108 4.66 10.12 1.85
CA TYR A 108 4.53 8.94 2.70
C TYR A 108 4.27 7.70 1.86
N VAL A 109 4.75 6.55 2.35
CA VAL A 109 4.47 5.25 1.74
C VAL A 109 3.85 4.31 2.77
N LEU A 110 2.83 3.58 2.35
CA LEU A 110 2.21 2.50 3.12
C LEU A 110 2.61 1.17 2.47
N ASP A 111 3.46 0.41 3.15
CA ASP A 111 3.83 -0.95 2.78
C ASP A 111 2.76 -1.92 3.28
N LYS A 112 1.94 -2.42 2.37
CA LYS A 112 0.91 -3.44 2.56
C LYS A 112 1.19 -4.70 1.73
N ILE A 113 2.44 -4.84 1.27
CA ILE A 113 2.91 -6.03 0.56
C ILE A 113 2.79 -7.23 1.50
N GLU A 114 2.42 -8.38 0.96
CA GLU A 114 2.34 -9.62 1.72
C GLU A 114 3.70 -9.96 2.37
N LEU A 115 3.65 -10.55 3.58
CA LEU A 115 4.88 -10.76 4.38
C LEU A 115 5.93 -11.59 3.63
N PHE A 116 5.48 -12.49 2.78
CA PHE A 116 6.34 -13.46 2.07
C PHE A 116 6.92 -12.91 0.77
N GLU A 117 6.42 -11.79 0.27
CA GLU A 117 6.91 -11.11 -0.94
C GLU A 117 8.14 -10.23 -0.60
N LEU A 118 9.23 -10.89 -0.22
CA LEU A 118 10.42 -10.20 0.31
C LEU A 118 11.14 -9.37 -0.74
N GLU A 119 11.22 -9.84 -1.99
CA GLU A 119 11.94 -9.14 -3.06
C GLU A 119 11.25 -7.79 -3.35
N ALA A 120 9.93 -7.80 -3.53
CA ALA A 120 9.14 -6.57 -3.72
C ALA A 120 9.30 -5.61 -2.52
N ARG A 121 9.28 -6.15 -1.30
CA ARG A 121 9.48 -5.35 -0.09
C ARG A 121 10.87 -4.75 -0.02
N TYR A 122 11.91 -5.51 -0.36
CA TYR A 122 13.28 -5.00 -0.37
C TYR A 122 13.46 -3.90 -1.40
N ALA A 123 12.93 -4.07 -2.61
CA ALA A 123 12.94 -3.03 -3.63
C ALA A 123 12.26 -1.75 -3.14
N LEU A 124 11.05 -1.87 -2.53
CA LEU A 124 10.34 -0.73 -1.97
C LEU A 124 11.12 -0.02 -0.88
N HIS A 125 11.73 -0.77 0.05
CA HIS A 125 12.50 -0.20 1.15
C HIS A 125 13.80 0.45 0.68
N ASP A 126 14.48 -0.13 -0.29
CA ASP A 126 15.69 0.44 -0.88
C ASP A 126 15.35 1.76 -1.60
N ALA A 127 14.30 1.80 -2.43
CA ALA A 127 13.80 3.03 -3.05
C ALA A 127 13.36 4.08 -1.99
N PHE A 128 12.66 3.66 -0.94
CA PHE A 128 12.32 4.57 0.16
C PHE A 128 13.55 5.23 0.77
N LYS A 129 14.66 4.52 0.94
CA LYS A 129 15.89 5.09 1.53
C LYS A 129 16.51 6.17 0.66
N THR A 130 16.41 6.08 -0.66
CA THR A 130 17.02 7.04 -1.61
C THR A 130 16.21 8.32 -1.78
N HIS A 131 14.87 8.26 -1.74
CA HIS A 131 13.99 9.41 -1.98
C HIS A 131 13.77 10.27 -0.73
N SER A 132 14.50 11.39 -0.62
CA SER A 132 14.50 12.28 0.57
C SER A 132 13.13 12.91 0.89
N ARG A 133 12.27 13.12 -0.12
CA ARG A 133 10.93 13.68 0.06
C ARG A 133 10.03 12.76 0.90
N CYS A 134 10.15 11.45 0.73
CA CYS A 134 9.37 10.49 1.49
C CYS A 134 9.82 10.47 2.95
N LYS A 135 9.00 11.02 3.83
CA LYS A 135 9.34 11.27 5.25
C LYS A 135 9.39 10.02 6.09
N PHE A 136 8.44 9.12 5.86
CA PHE A 136 8.42 7.81 6.50
C PHE A 136 7.60 6.81 5.69
N MET A 137 7.86 5.55 5.93
CA MET A 137 7.06 4.45 5.45
C MET A 137 6.42 3.72 6.63
N LEU A 138 5.19 3.25 6.47
CA LEU A 138 4.42 2.54 7.48
C LEU A 138 4.07 1.14 6.98
N THR A 139 4.54 0.12 7.68
CA THR A 139 4.17 -1.27 7.45
C THR A 139 3.21 -1.73 8.54
N VAL A 140 2.17 -2.47 8.17
CA VAL A 140 1.24 -3.09 9.11
C VAL A 140 1.09 -4.56 8.77
N HIS A 141 1.34 -5.41 9.75
CA HIS A 141 1.09 -6.84 9.67
C HIS A 141 0.02 -7.24 10.68
N VAL A 142 -0.91 -8.08 10.25
CA VAL A 142 -1.98 -8.61 11.11
C VAL A 142 -1.82 -10.12 11.21
N PHE A 143 -1.69 -10.63 12.44
CA PHE A 143 -1.56 -12.05 12.74
C PHE A 143 -2.63 -12.42 13.79
N GLY A 144 -3.67 -13.11 13.35
CA GLY A 144 -4.78 -13.49 14.23
C GLY A 144 -5.40 -12.25 14.90
N HIS A 145 -5.25 -12.14 16.22
CA HIS A 145 -5.79 -11.04 17.01
C HIS A 145 -4.80 -9.90 17.26
N ARG A 146 -3.62 -9.91 16.66
CA ARG A 146 -2.57 -8.93 16.88
C ARG A 146 -2.24 -8.19 15.60
N ALA A 147 -1.97 -6.90 15.72
CA ALA A 147 -1.44 -6.08 14.64
C ALA A 147 -0.11 -5.45 15.08
N PHE A 148 0.85 -5.47 14.19
CA PHE A 148 2.16 -4.86 14.38
C PHE A 148 2.29 -3.69 13.42
N PHE A 149 2.70 -2.54 13.96
CA PHE A 149 2.91 -1.32 13.22
C PHE A 149 4.39 -0.98 13.24
N PHE A 150 5.00 -0.86 12.07
CA PHE A 150 6.39 -0.46 11.91
C PHE A 150 6.45 0.87 11.19
N LYS A 151 7.07 1.85 11.83
CA LYS A 151 7.39 3.13 11.20
C LYS A 151 8.86 3.11 10.81
N TRP A 152 9.11 3.19 9.52
CA TRP A 152 10.44 3.27 8.94
C TRP A 152 10.78 4.72 8.63
N THR A 153 11.97 5.15 9.04
CA THR A 153 12.57 6.45 8.72
C THR A 153 13.86 6.22 7.94
N LYS A 154 14.50 7.31 7.50
CA LYS A 154 15.79 7.20 6.81
C LYS A 154 16.89 6.58 7.70
N ASP A 155 16.78 6.80 9.01
CA ASP A 155 17.74 6.30 10.01
C ASP A 155 17.41 4.89 10.52
N SER A 156 16.27 4.32 10.14
CA SER A 156 15.92 2.93 10.50
C SER A 156 16.90 1.96 9.83
N MET A 157 17.14 0.81 10.46
CA MET A 157 17.85 -0.29 9.80
C MET A 157 17.18 -0.68 8.48
N SER A 158 17.90 -1.33 7.58
CA SER A 158 17.30 -1.82 6.33
C SER A 158 16.29 -2.94 6.59
N ALA A 159 15.34 -3.14 5.67
CA ALA A 159 14.44 -4.29 5.76
C ALA A 159 15.21 -5.61 5.66
N LYS A 160 16.29 -5.66 4.86
CA LYS A 160 17.15 -6.83 4.72
C LYS A 160 17.79 -7.21 6.06
N ASP A 161 18.30 -6.23 6.80
CA ASP A 161 18.91 -6.45 8.12
C ASP A 161 17.85 -6.82 9.16
N TYR A 162 16.67 -6.18 9.11
CA TYR A 162 15.58 -6.44 10.05
C TYR A 162 15.03 -7.87 9.92
N PHE A 163 14.73 -8.30 8.70
CA PHE A 163 14.22 -9.65 8.48
C PHE A 163 15.31 -10.71 8.54
N ASN A 164 16.57 -10.32 8.32
CA ASN A 164 17.74 -11.22 8.29
C ASN A 164 17.54 -12.48 7.43
N ILE A 165 16.79 -12.33 6.33
CA ILE A 165 16.46 -13.38 5.38
C ILE A 165 17.27 -13.13 4.12
N LYS A 166 18.01 -14.14 3.67
CA LYS A 166 18.83 -14.04 2.46
C LYS A 166 17.93 -13.87 1.23
N PRO A 167 18.31 -13.02 0.25
CA PRO A 167 17.62 -12.94 -1.03
C PRO A 167 17.47 -14.35 -1.66
N GLY A 168 16.29 -14.63 -2.21
CA GLY A 168 15.99 -15.95 -2.79
C GLY A 168 15.60 -17.05 -1.79
N ALA A 169 15.58 -16.78 -0.50
CA ALA A 169 15.04 -17.72 0.47
C ALA A 169 13.51 -17.78 0.31
N LYS A 170 13.00 -18.95 -0.06
CA LYS A 170 11.55 -19.18 -0.07
C LYS A 170 11.07 -19.34 1.36
N LEU A 171 10.34 -18.38 1.86
CA LEU A 171 9.58 -18.56 3.10
C LEU A 171 8.45 -19.55 2.81
N ALA A 172 8.33 -20.56 3.67
CA ALA A 172 7.20 -21.49 3.56
C ALA A 172 5.90 -20.71 3.79
N GLU A 173 4.98 -20.76 2.83
CA GLU A 173 3.64 -20.24 3.04
C GLU A 173 3.03 -20.87 4.29
N PRO A 174 2.39 -20.08 5.16
CA PRO A 174 1.71 -20.64 6.32
C PRO A 174 0.64 -21.62 5.82
N ASN A 175 0.72 -22.85 6.30
CA ASN A 175 -0.30 -23.84 5.96
C ASN A 175 -1.65 -23.37 6.53
N PRO A 176 -2.63 -23.00 5.69
CA PRO A 176 -3.91 -22.45 6.14
C PRO A 176 -4.74 -23.42 6.99
N ARG A 177 -4.31 -24.68 7.10
CA ARG A 177 -4.96 -25.71 7.92
C ARG A 177 -4.39 -25.82 9.35
N LYS A 178 -3.45 -24.97 9.73
CA LYS A 178 -2.81 -24.98 11.07
C LYS A 178 -3.04 -23.72 11.89
N ILE A 179 -4.01 -22.89 11.50
CA ILE A 179 -4.43 -21.71 12.26
C ILE A 179 -5.84 -21.96 12.84
#